data_5d906f0a8f9d38682ed0e159ebb8f5cf
#
_entry.id   5d906f0a8f9d38682ed0e159ebb8f5cf
#
_cell.length_a   1.000
_cell.length_b   1.000
_cell.length_c   1.000
_cell.angle_alpha   90.00
_cell.angle_beta   90.00
_cell.angle_gamma   90.00
#
_symmetry.space_group_name_H-M   'P 1'
#
loop_
_entity.id
_entity.type
_entity.pdbx_description
1 polymer ?
#
loop_
_entity_poly.entity_id
_entity_poly.type
_entity_poly.pdbx_seq_one_letter_code
_entity_poly.pdbx_strand_id
1 'polypeptide(L)'
;KIKMTDSEILLVVNSALQNYKKKVVKAGPKVDKIRIISSQRAEAQDSISKVLKTNKVPFINEIDKSESSFPVTKIELKKSRSIIKLIYKKGAGGGSGAGAAVTKMAESAQALYAAMAFNVLKRQITNKDLTRENFVKAASTADTDESFDNMVNKLPDDWVNSSIAGANALYKMYGGRGKYTFHRGSKTVSLIESVFTSINKQEKAFGNLNKWSPADIYMISSSSAVRNITEERTLKGLNEKMFEAIKKNEVIGVSLKKNNSGHAKISKKNFPTDRKITSASFRGVTTNADAMDGYILWGPASTEKIQFRSFGGETSLTGW
;
A
#
# COMPACT_ATOMS: atom_id res chain seq x y z
N LYS A 1 14.89 -47.38 -11.63
CA LYS A 1 14.56 -45.95 -11.42
C LYS A 1 15.76 -45.27 -10.79
N ILE A 2 16.45 -44.42 -11.53
CA ILE A 2 17.57 -43.63 -11.01
C ILE A 2 16.99 -42.67 -9.95
N LYS A 3 17.42 -42.82 -8.68
CA LYS A 3 17.03 -41.89 -7.61
C LYS A 3 17.92 -40.66 -7.73
N MET A 4 17.33 -39.48 -7.74
CA MET A 4 18.06 -38.22 -7.70
C MET A 4 18.95 -38.14 -6.45
N THR A 5 20.13 -37.61 -6.62
CA THR A 5 21.05 -37.28 -5.54
C THR A 5 20.59 -36.02 -4.78
N ASP A 6 21.03 -35.83 -3.56
CA ASP A 6 20.70 -34.63 -2.78
C ASP A 6 21.17 -33.34 -3.50
N SER A 7 22.31 -33.39 -4.22
CA SER A 7 22.83 -32.27 -5.00
C SER A 7 21.93 -31.91 -6.18
N GLU A 8 21.42 -32.90 -6.91
CA GLU A 8 20.46 -32.69 -7.99
C GLU A 8 19.13 -32.10 -7.47
N ILE A 9 18.65 -32.57 -6.33
CA ILE A 9 17.45 -32.01 -5.68
C ILE A 9 17.69 -30.53 -5.31
N LEU A 10 18.84 -30.21 -4.72
CA LEU A 10 19.19 -28.82 -4.37
C LEU A 10 19.27 -27.90 -5.59
N LEU A 11 19.81 -28.37 -6.72
CA LEU A 11 19.83 -27.62 -7.98
C LEU A 11 18.41 -27.31 -8.47
N VAL A 12 17.51 -28.29 -8.44
CA VAL A 12 16.11 -28.10 -8.84
C VAL A 12 15.40 -27.12 -7.88
N VAL A 13 15.61 -27.24 -6.59
CA VAL A 13 15.05 -26.31 -5.59
C VAL A 13 15.55 -24.90 -5.83
N ASN A 14 16.85 -24.72 -6.04
CA ASN A 14 17.43 -23.40 -6.33
C ASN A 14 16.87 -22.79 -7.62
N SER A 15 16.72 -23.59 -8.67
CA SER A 15 16.09 -23.17 -9.93
C SER A 15 14.63 -22.75 -9.70
N ALA A 16 13.85 -23.55 -8.97
CA ALA A 16 12.45 -23.24 -8.65
C ALA A 16 12.30 -21.93 -7.84
N LEU A 17 13.33 -21.57 -7.08
CA LEU A 17 13.34 -20.36 -6.22
C LEU A 17 14.02 -19.17 -6.85
N GLN A 18 14.50 -19.26 -8.08
CA GLN A 18 15.32 -18.22 -8.72
C GLN A 18 14.57 -16.88 -8.83
N ASN A 19 13.28 -16.91 -9.14
CA ASN A 19 12.45 -15.73 -9.36
C ASN A 19 11.76 -15.20 -8.10
N TYR A 20 12.05 -15.79 -6.94
CA TYR A 20 11.40 -15.41 -5.68
C TYR A 20 12.37 -14.72 -4.72
N LYS A 21 11.88 -13.68 -4.03
CA LYS A 21 12.60 -13.10 -2.89
C LYS A 21 12.60 -14.13 -1.76
N LYS A 22 13.80 -14.53 -1.33
CA LYS A 22 13.96 -15.60 -0.33
C LYS A 22 14.95 -15.20 0.76
N LYS A 23 14.72 -15.72 1.97
CA LYS A 23 15.64 -15.64 3.11
C LYS A 23 15.88 -17.05 3.61
N VAL A 24 17.13 -17.49 3.58
CA VAL A 24 17.53 -18.76 4.17
C VAL A 24 17.70 -18.56 5.67
N VAL A 25 17.03 -19.40 6.45
CA VAL A 25 17.11 -19.40 7.91
C VAL A 25 17.49 -20.82 8.33
N LYS A 26 18.72 -21.03 8.79
CA LYS A 26 19.13 -22.32 9.36
C LYS A 26 18.39 -22.58 10.66
N ALA A 27 17.72 -23.73 10.75
CA ALA A 27 16.94 -24.12 11.91
C ALA A 27 17.56 -25.26 12.73
N GLY A 28 18.79 -25.65 12.41
CA GLY A 28 19.51 -26.73 13.07
C GLY A 28 20.31 -27.59 12.09
N PRO A 29 21.04 -28.61 12.56
CA PRO A 29 22.00 -29.35 11.72
C PRO A 29 21.34 -30.22 10.62
N LYS A 30 20.01 -30.41 10.67
CA LYS A 30 19.29 -31.30 9.74
C LYS A 30 18.08 -30.67 9.06
N VAL A 31 17.80 -29.38 9.30
CA VAL A 31 16.65 -28.71 8.72
C VAL A 31 17.02 -27.33 8.20
N ASP A 32 16.92 -27.15 6.91
CA ASP A 32 17.07 -25.84 6.28
C ASP A 32 15.68 -25.23 6.02
N LYS A 33 15.44 -24.05 6.58
CA LYS A 33 14.23 -23.27 6.36
C LYS A 33 14.49 -22.17 5.36
N ILE A 34 13.69 -22.11 4.30
CA ILE A 34 13.74 -21.05 3.29
C ILE A 34 12.40 -20.33 3.31
N ARG A 35 12.42 -19.08 3.74
CA ARG A 35 11.25 -18.20 3.69
C ARG A 35 11.14 -17.56 2.30
N ILE A 36 10.03 -17.83 1.63
CA ILE A 36 9.68 -17.28 0.33
C ILE A 36 8.68 -16.16 0.56
N ILE A 37 8.97 -14.96 0.06
CA ILE A 37 8.12 -13.80 0.23
C ILE A 37 7.39 -13.57 -1.10
N SER A 38 6.06 -13.70 -1.07
CA SER A 38 5.19 -13.47 -2.23
C SER A 38 3.88 -12.84 -1.81
N SER A 39 3.37 -11.90 -2.59
CA SER A 39 2.01 -11.36 -2.43
C SER A 39 0.95 -12.42 -2.69
N GLN A 40 1.24 -13.37 -3.56
CA GLN A 40 0.38 -14.46 -4.01
C GLN A 40 0.96 -15.81 -3.60
N ARG A 41 0.82 -16.16 -2.31
CA ARG A 41 1.43 -17.37 -1.73
C ARG A 41 1.00 -18.67 -2.41
N ALA A 42 -0.28 -18.77 -2.79
CA ALA A 42 -0.81 -19.95 -3.45
C ALA A 42 -0.19 -20.15 -4.83
N GLU A 43 -0.15 -19.11 -5.66
CA GLU A 43 0.47 -19.16 -6.98
C GLU A 43 1.97 -19.48 -6.90
N ALA A 44 2.67 -18.88 -5.92
CA ALA A 44 4.08 -19.18 -5.69
C ALA A 44 4.29 -20.64 -5.32
N GLN A 45 3.45 -21.20 -4.42
CA GLN A 45 3.50 -22.61 -4.05
C GLN A 45 3.20 -23.53 -5.24
N ASP A 46 2.17 -23.22 -6.02
CA ASP A 46 1.78 -24.00 -7.19
C ASP A 46 2.86 -23.99 -8.27
N SER A 47 3.46 -22.83 -8.55
CA SER A 47 4.56 -22.70 -9.51
C SER A 47 5.78 -23.51 -9.09
N ILE A 48 6.20 -23.41 -7.81
CA ILE A 48 7.31 -24.16 -7.27
C ILE A 48 6.99 -25.66 -7.27
N SER A 49 5.78 -26.05 -6.84
CA SER A 49 5.32 -27.44 -6.84
C SER A 49 5.33 -28.05 -8.26
N LYS A 50 4.97 -27.25 -9.27
CA LYS A 50 5.02 -27.67 -10.68
C LYS A 50 6.45 -27.97 -11.11
N VAL A 51 7.41 -27.10 -10.79
CA VAL A 51 8.83 -27.33 -11.11
C VAL A 51 9.36 -28.58 -10.41
N LEU A 52 9.05 -28.78 -9.13
CA LEU A 52 9.45 -29.97 -8.37
C LEU A 52 8.85 -31.25 -8.97
N LYS A 53 7.57 -31.26 -9.33
CA LYS A 53 6.90 -32.40 -9.99
C LYS A 53 7.51 -32.73 -11.34
N THR A 54 7.73 -31.72 -12.18
CA THR A 54 8.32 -31.90 -13.51
C THR A 54 9.70 -32.55 -13.43
N ASN A 55 10.48 -32.19 -12.42
CA ASN A 55 11.82 -32.74 -12.19
C ASN A 55 11.80 -33.99 -11.28
N LYS A 56 10.64 -34.54 -10.98
CA LYS A 56 10.47 -35.77 -10.18
C LYS A 56 11.08 -35.69 -8.77
N VAL A 57 11.15 -34.50 -8.19
CA VAL A 57 11.57 -34.28 -6.81
C VAL A 57 10.42 -34.63 -5.88
N PRO A 58 10.59 -35.55 -4.91
CA PRO A 58 9.53 -35.87 -3.95
C PRO A 58 9.35 -34.69 -2.97
N PHE A 59 8.11 -34.28 -2.75
CA PHE A 59 7.76 -33.27 -1.77
C PHE A 59 6.35 -33.47 -1.24
N ILE A 60 6.06 -32.88 -0.09
CA ILE A 60 4.70 -32.78 0.46
C ILE A 60 4.38 -31.30 0.78
N ASN A 61 3.12 -30.90 0.57
CA ASN A 61 2.59 -29.65 1.06
C ASN A 61 1.70 -29.95 2.25
N GLU A 62 2.05 -29.45 3.43
CA GLU A 62 1.29 -29.69 4.65
C GLU A 62 1.27 -28.46 5.57
N ILE A 63 0.27 -28.36 6.42
CA ILE A 63 0.19 -27.29 7.43
C ILE A 63 1.13 -27.64 8.57
N ASP A 64 2.14 -26.79 8.77
CA ASP A 64 3.03 -26.83 9.93
C ASP A 64 2.71 -25.63 10.83
N LYS A 65 1.89 -25.87 11.86
CA LYS A 65 1.39 -24.81 12.76
C LYS A 65 2.51 -24.04 13.46
N SER A 66 3.69 -24.66 13.62
CA SER A 66 4.88 -24.00 14.21
C SER A 66 5.52 -22.97 13.28
N GLU A 67 5.22 -23.03 11.97
CA GLU A 67 5.83 -22.17 10.96
C GLU A 67 4.83 -21.21 10.32
N SER A 68 3.64 -21.71 9.98
CA SER A 68 2.65 -20.93 9.22
C SER A 68 1.26 -21.60 9.26
N SER A 69 0.22 -20.75 9.18
CA SER A 69 -1.15 -21.22 8.91
C SER A 69 -1.38 -21.58 7.42
N PHE A 70 -0.43 -21.27 6.55
CA PHE A 70 -0.44 -21.64 5.14
C PHE A 70 0.45 -22.88 4.95
N PRO A 71 0.09 -23.84 4.08
CA PRO A 71 0.87 -25.06 3.89
C PRO A 71 2.33 -24.78 3.54
N VAL A 72 3.27 -25.47 4.16
CA VAL A 72 4.69 -25.44 3.83
C VAL A 72 5.02 -26.60 2.89
N THR A 73 6.00 -26.40 2.00
CA THR A 73 6.52 -27.48 1.15
C THR A 73 7.72 -28.11 1.84
N LYS A 74 7.66 -29.40 2.12
CA LYS A 74 8.76 -30.17 2.71
C LYS A 74 9.37 -31.08 1.66
N ILE A 75 10.71 -31.06 1.58
CA ILE A 75 11.53 -31.85 0.66
C ILE A 75 12.56 -32.57 1.51
N GLU A 76 12.59 -33.93 1.45
CA GLU A 76 13.56 -34.74 2.17
C GLU A 76 14.80 -35.02 1.31
N LEU A 77 15.96 -34.78 1.87
CA LEU A 77 17.26 -35.16 1.32
C LEU A 77 17.71 -36.47 1.96
N LYS A 78 17.64 -37.55 1.19
CA LYS A 78 17.80 -38.92 1.75
C LYS A 78 19.21 -39.24 2.19
N LYS A 79 20.24 -38.78 1.48
CA LYS A 79 21.65 -39.06 1.78
C LYS A 79 22.10 -38.31 3.03
N SER A 80 21.79 -37.03 3.11
CA SER A 80 22.13 -36.16 4.26
C SER A 80 21.15 -36.32 5.43
N ARG A 81 20.02 -37.00 5.24
CA ARG A 81 18.91 -37.10 6.20
C ARG A 81 18.45 -35.72 6.70
N SER A 82 18.48 -34.73 5.82
CA SER A 82 18.04 -33.37 6.11
C SER A 82 16.72 -33.04 5.40
N ILE A 83 16.04 -32.01 5.90
CA ILE A 83 14.75 -31.56 5.39
C ILE A 83 14.87 -30.11 4.96
N ILE A 84 14.42 -29.79 3.75
CA ILE A 84 14.21 -28.42 3.30
C ILE A 84 12.74 -28.07 3.53
N LYS A 85 12.48 -27.01 4.31
CA LYS A 85 11.14 -26.44 4.48
C LYS A 85 11.04 -25.11 3.71
N LEU A 86 10.17 -25.07 2.71
CA LEU A 86 9.82 -23.85 2.00
C LEU A 86 8.59 -23.23 2.66
N ILE A 87 8.79 -22.08 3.31
CA ILE A 87 7.77 -21.40 4.11
C ILE A 87 7.32 -20.16 3.32
N TYR A 88 6.05 -20.15 2.91
CA TYR A 88 5.48 -19.06 2.12
C TYR A 88 4.94 -17.97 3.05
N LYS A 89 5.63 -16.84 3.12
CA LYS A 89 5.19 -15.66 3.86
C LYS A 89 4.52 -14.68 2.91
N LYS A 90 3.39 -14.17 3.32
CA LYS A 90 2.77 -13.05 2.62
C LYS A 90 3.72 -11.87 2.73
N GLY A 91 4.14 -11.34 1.62
CA GLY A 91 4.89 -10.10 1.61
C GLY A 91 4.09 -9.08 2.40
N ALA A 92 4.69 -8.51 3.44
CA ALA A 92 4.07 -7.39 4.12
C ALA A 92 3.76 -6.36 3.04
N GLY A 93 2.50 -5.97 2.93
CA GLY A 93 2.06 -4.86 2.09
C GLY A 93 2.52 -3.54 2.70
N GLY A 94 3.83 -3.40 2.86
CA GLY A 94 4.54 -2.28 3.47
C GLY A 94 5.98 -2.32 2.95
N GLY A 95 6.20 -1.62 1.91
CA GLY A 95 7.36 -1.02 1.31
C GLY A 95 8.74 -1.50 1.72
N SER A 96 9.30 -2.47 1.04
CA SER A 96 10.72 -2.45 0.67
C SER A 96 10.98 -3.53 -0.39
N GLY A 97 11.40 -3.14 -1.58
CA GLY A 97 11.75 -4.01 -2.70
C GLY A 97 10.79 -3.86 -3.89
N ALA A 98 10.60 -4.94 -4.67
CA ALA A 98 9.75 -4.92 -5.87
C ALA A 98 8.31 -4.43 -5.60
N GLY A 99 7.77 -4.65 -4.38
CA GLY A 99 6.48 -4.14 -3.97
C GLY A 99 6.44 -2.61 -3.87
N ALA A 100 7.49 -1.96 -3.37
CA ALA A 100 7.55 -0.50 -3.27
C ALA A 100 7.60 0.16 -4.65
N ALA A 101 8.36 -0.42 -5.59
CA ALA A 101 8.44 0.08 -6.96
C ALA A 101 7.08 -0.04 -7.68
N VAL A 102 6.40 -1.17 -7.54
CA VAL A 102 5.06 -1.36 -8.12
C VAL A 102 4.05 -0.40 -7.50
N THR A 103 4.08 -0.21 -6.19
CA THR A 103 3.22 0.76 -5.50
C THR A 103 3.47 2.17 -6.02
N LYS A 104 4.74 2.58 -6.13
CA LYS A 104 5.13 3.89 -6.66
C LYS A 104 4.59 4.10 -8.08
N MET A 105 4.75 3.10 -8.96
CA MET A 105 4.21 3.15 -10.32
C MET A 105 2.68 3.23 -10.33
N ALA A 106 2.00 2.48 -9.45
CA ALA A 106 0.55 2.49 -9.35
C ALA A 106 0.00 3.85 -8.87
N GLU A 107 0.67 4.49 -7.91
CA GLU A 107 0.33 5.84 -7.45
C GLU A 107 0.51 6.87 -8.57
N SER A 108 1.60 6.77 -9.33
CA SER A 108 1.86 7.63 -10.50
C SER A 108 0.84 7.39 -11.62
N ALA A 109 0.50 6.12 -11.90
CA ALA A 109 -0.54 5.77 -12.84
C ALA A 109 -1.91 6.33 -12.40
N GLN A 110 -2.24 6.24 -11.12
CA GLN A 110 -3.48 6.82 -10.57
C GLN A 110 -3.57 8.32 -10.82
N ALA A 111 -2.47 9.07 -10.61
CA ALA A 111 -2.43 10.51 -10.87
C ALA A 111 -2.64 10.82 -12.36
N LEU A 112 -1.96 10.10 -13.25
CA LEU A 112 -2.11 10.26 -14.69
C LEU A 112 -3.48 9.85 -15.22
N TYR A 113 -4.03 8.75 -14.74
CA TYR A 113 -5.37 8.30 -15.15
C TYR A 113 -6.46 9.25 -14.67
N ALA A 114 -6.30 9.82 -13.46
CA ALA A 114 -7.19 10.87 -12.98
C ALA A 114 -7.07 12.14 -13.86
N ALA A 115 -5.86 12.59 -14.18
CA ALA A 115 -5.64 13.71 -15.10
C ALA A 115 -6.28 13.45 -16.48
N MET A 116 -6.15 12.24 -17.00
CA MET A 116 -6.79 11.82 -18.27
C MET A 116 -8.31 11.91 -18.19
N ALA A 117 -8.92 11.38 -17.13
CA ALA A 117 -10.36 11.42 -16.93
C ALA A 117 -10.89 12.86 -16.80
N PHE A 118 -10.20 13.71 -16.01
CA PHE A 118 -10.66 15.06 -15.69
C PHE A 118 -10.39 16.08 -16.80
N ASN A 119 -9.19 16.06 -17.37
CA ASN A 119 -8.69 17.17 -18.17
C ASN A 119 -8.61 16.85 -19.67
N VAL A 120 -8.43 15.57 -20.03
CA VAL A 120 -8.32 15.15 -21.43
C VAL A 120 -9.66 14.68 -21.98
N LEU A 121 -10.22 13.65 -21.36
CA LEU A 121 -11.43 12.98 -21.88
C LEU A 121 -12.74 13.52 -21.28
N LYS A 122 -12.67 14.12 -20.09
CA LYS A 122 -13.83 14.69 -19.36
C LYS A 122 -14.95 13.67 -19.15
N ARG A 123 -14.56 12.41 -18.95
CA ARG A 123 -15.42 11.27 -18.67
C ARG A 123 -14.64 10.17 -17.92
N GLN A 124 -15.36 9.17 -17.45
CA GLN A 124 -14.72 7.96 -16.97
C GLN A 124 -13.91 7.29 -18.07
N ILE A 125 -12.79 6.68 -17.70
CA ILE A 125 -11.85 6.04 -18.62
C ILE A 125 -11.93 4.51 -18.55
N THR A 126 -11.47 3.87 -19.59
CA THR A 126 -11.34 2.42 -19.72
C THR A 126 -9.92 2.05 -20.16
N ASN A 127 -9.59 0.78 -20.18
CA ASN A 127 -8.31 0.30 -20.71
C ASN A 127 -8.04 0.76 -22.15
N LYS A 128 -9.08 0.95 -22.98
CA LYS A 128 -8.95 1.41 -24.37
C LYS A 128 -8.47 2.86 -24.47
N ASP A 129 -8.64 3.64 -23.42
CA ASP A 129 -8.23 5.03 -23.37
C ASP A 129 -6.75 5.21 -23.01
N LEU A 130 -6.06 4.15 -22.58
CA LEU A 130 -4.67 4.16 -22.19
C LEU A 130 -3.74 4.18 -23.42
N THR A 131 -3.84 5.22 -24.22
CA THR A 131 -3.01 5.45 -25.41
C THR A 131 -1.88 6.42 -25.08
N ARG A 132 -0.75 6.32 -25.80
CA ARG A 132 0.37 7.25 -25.63
C ARG A 132 -0.06 8.71 -25.83
N GLU A 133 -0.95 8.97 -26.77
CA GLU A 133 -1.49 10.31 -27.01
C GLU A 133 -2.22 10.88 -25.79
N ASN A 134 -3.11 10.11 -25.20
CA ASN A 134 -3.84 10.52 -24.01
C ASN A 134 -2.92 10.71 -22.80
N PHE A 135 -1.90 9.88 -22.66
CA PHE A 135 -0.89 10.04 -21.61
C PHE A 135 -0.09 11.33 -21.78
N VAL A 136 0.37 11.66 -22.98
CA VAL A 136 1.09 12.91 -23.27
C VAL A 136 0.23 14.12 -22.91
N LYS A 137 -1.06 14.09 -23.28
CA LYS A 137 -2.00 15.17 -22.93
C LYS A 137 -2.23 15.24 -21.41
N ALA A 138 -2.39 14.10 -20.74
CA ALA A 138 -2.60 14.05 -19.29
C ALA A 138 -1.38 14.52 -18.49
N ALA A 139 -0.17 14.27 -18.98
CA ALA A 139 1.07 14.68 -18.34
C ALA A 139 1.21 16.22 -18.19
N SER A 140 0.49 17.01 -18.97
CA SER A 140 0.44 18.47 -18.81
C SER A 140 -0.24 18.92 -17.52
N THR A 141 -1.03 18.04 -16.90
CA THR A 141 -1.76 18.32 -15.65
C THR A 141 -1.56 17.26 -14.58
N ALA A 142 -0.60 16.36 -14.79
CA ALA A 142 -0.16 15.38 -13.81
C ALA A 142 1.34 15.50 -13.63
N ASP A 143 1.79 15.71 -12.41
CA ASP A 143 3.20 15.79 -12.05
C ASP A 143 3.56 14.55 -11.24
N THR A 144 4.28 13.64 -11.86
CA THR A 144 4.69 12.35 -11.29
C THR A 144 6.18 12.11 -11.56
N ASP A 145 6.79 11.28 -10.74
CA ASP A 145 8.20 10.91 -10.82
C ASP A 145 8.45 9.58 -11.59
N GLU A 146 7.43 9.04 -12.28
CA GLU A 146 7.54 7.84 -13.08
C GLU A 146 7.31 8.10 -14.58
N SER A 147 8.04 7.37 -15.42
CA SER A 147 7.86 7.46 -16.86
C SER A 147 6.65 6.67 -17.37
N PHE A 148 6.09 7.11 -18.48
CA PHE A 148 5.05 6.38 -19.19
C PHE A 148 5.44 4.93 -19.51
N ASP A 149 6.66 4.73 -20.05
CA ASP A 149 7.12 3.40 -20.45
C ASP A 149 7.25 2.44 -19.26
N ASN A 150 7.67 2.95 -18.10
CA ASN A 150 7.68 2.15 -16.87
C ASN A 150 6.29 1.72 -16.45
N MET A 151 5.31 2.64 -16.49
CA MET A 151 3.94 2.35 -16.08
C MET A 151 3.25 1.37 -17.03
N VAL A 152 3.43 1.53 -18.34
CA VAL A 152 2.78 0.65 -19.33
C VAL A 152 3.41 -0.75 -19.37
N ASN A 153 4.74 -0.83 -19.27
CA ASN A 153 5.45 -2.10 -19.46
C ASN A 153 5.67 -2.89 -18.17
N LYS A 154 5.61 -2.25 -17.00
CA LYS A 154 5.97 -2.86 -15.72
C LYS A 154 4.85 -2.90 -14.69
N LEU A 155 3.76 -2.14 -14.88
CA LEU A 155 2.65 -2.17 -13.96
C LEU A 155 1.75 -3.38 -14.26
N PRO A 156 1.55 -4.30 -13.31
CA PRO A 156 0.67 -5.45 -13.51
C PRO A 156 -0.78 -5.05 -13.80
N ASP A 157 -1.48 -5.84 -14.62
CA ASP A 157 -2.85 -5.54 -15.08
C ASP A 157 -3.86 -5.30 -13.94
N ASP A 158 -3.73 -6.03 -12.86
CA ASP A 158 -4.58 -5.85 -11.68
C ASP A 158 -4.37 -4.49 -11.00
N TRP A 159 -3.16 -3.93 -11.06
CA TRP A 159 -2.86 -2.58 -10.61
C TRP A 159 -3.35 -1.52 -11.61
N VAL A 160 -3.22 -1.78 -12.92
CA VAL A 160 -3.80 -0.91 -13.95
C VAL A 160 -5.31 -0.79 -13.75
N ASN A 161 -6.02 -1.91 -13.62
CA ASN A 161 -7.47 -1.92 -13.40
C ASN A 161 -7.87 -1.23 -12.09
N SER A 162 -7.11 -1.45 -11.02
CA SER A 162 -7.30 -0.76 -9.73
C SER A 162 -7.15 0.76 -9.87
N SER A 163 -6.12 1.21 -10.62
CA SER A 163 -5.86 2.64 -10.84
C SER A 163 -6.93 3.30 -11.70
N ILE A 164 -7.44 2.60 -12.73
CA ILE A 164 -8.59 3.06 -13.52
C ILE A 164 -9.83 3.22 -12.64
N ALA A 165 -10.14 2.21 -11.83
CA ALA A 165 -11.28 2.24 -10.93
C ALA A 165 -11.19 3.42 -9.94
N GLY A 166 -10.00 3.67 -9.40
CA GLY A 166 -9.75 4.81 -8.52
C GLY A 166 -9.92 6.16 -9.23
N ALA A 167 -9.34 6.32 -10.42
CA ALA A 167 -9.48 7.54 -11.23
C ALA A 167 -10.96 7.84 -11.57
N ASN A 168 -11.71 6.80 -11.95
CA ASN A 168 -13.13 6.92 -12.25
C ASN A 168 -13.97 7.28 -11.03
N ALA A 169 -13.64 6.74 -9.86
CA ALA A 169 -14.32 7.09 -8.62
C ALA A 169 -14.06 8.56 -8.25
N LEU A 170 -12.82 9.05 -8.40
CA LEU A 170 -12.50 10.46 -8.20
C LEU A 170 -13.26 11.34 -9.20
N TYR A 171 -13.28 10.97 -10.48
CA TYR A 171 -14.01 11.70 -11.50
C TYR A 171 -15.52 11.76 -11.20
N LYS A 172 -16.13 10.67 -10.78
CA LYS A 172 -17.55 10.63 -10.39
C LYS A 172 -17.86 11.58 -9.23
N MET A 173 -16.92 11.74 -8.29
CA MET A 173 -17.13 12.58 -7.11
C MET A 173 -16.81 14.05 -7.35
N TYR A 174 -15.77 14.37 -8.12
CA TYR A 174 -15.22 15.71 -8.28
C TYR A 174 -15.18 16.22 -9.72
N GLY A 175 -15.50 15.38 -10.70
CA GLY A 175 -15.54 15.78 -12.12
C GLY A 175 -16.51 16.92 -12.34
N GLY A 176 -16.11 17.89 -13.17
CA GLY A 176 -16.89 19.10 -13.43
C GLY A 176 -16.82 20.21 -12.36
N ARG A 177 -16.15 19.97 -11.23
CA ARG A 177 -16.06 20.95 -10.12
C ARG A 177 -14.86 21.91 -10.22
N GLY A 178 -14.05 21.82 -11.25
CA GLY A 178 -12.88 22.66 -11.45
C GLY A 178 -11.79 21.96 -12.26
N LYS A 179 -10.71 22.69 -12.55
CA LYS A 179 -9.51 22.14 -13.18
C LYS A 179 -8.55 21.70 -12.07
N TYR A 180 -8.34 20.40 -11.96
CA TYR A 180 -7.37 19.83 -11.03
C TYR A 180 -6.09 19.50 -11.74
N THR A 181 -4.96 19.71 -11.05
CA THR A 181 -3.70 19.05 -11.33
C THR A 181 -3.49 17.91 -10.34
N PHE A 182 -2.80 16.87 -10.77
CA PHE A 182 -2.62 15.66 -10.00
C PHE A 182 -1.14 15.45 -9.70
N HIS A 183 -0.77 15.25 -8.45
CA HIS A 183 0.61 15.28 -8.01
C HIS A 183 0.96 14.04 -7.20
N ARG A 184 2.07 13.41 -7.57
CA ARG A 184 2.70 12.34 -6.83
C ARG A 184 4.21 12.54 -6.78
N GLY A 185 4.79 12.74 -5.57
CA GLY A 185 6.23 13.00 -5.44
C GLY A 185 6.73 14.25 -6.16
N SER A 186 5.83 15.13 -6.54
CA SER A 186 6.11 16.36 -7.29
C SER A 186 6.78 17.44 -6.45
N LYS A 187 7.32 18.46 -7.13
CA LYS A 187 7.87 19.64 -6.46
C LYS A 187 6.85 20.32 -5.54
N THR A 188 5.58 20.41 -5.96
CA THR A 188 4.49 21.00 -5.17
C THR A 188 4.21 20.21 -3.90
N VAL A 189 4.13 18.88 -4.00
CA VAL A 189 3.96 18.01 -2.84
C VAL A 189 5.17 18.13 -1.91
N SER A 190 6.37 18.08 -2.45
CA SER A 190 7.61 18.22 -1.67
C SER A 190 7.67 19.54 -0.91
N LEU A 191 7.12 20.64 -1.46
CA LEU A 191 7.04 21.93 -0.74
C LEU A 191 6.11 21.81 0.48
N ILE A 192 4.90 21.25 0.33
CA ILE A 192 3.97 21.06 1.45
C ILE A 192 4.60 20.18 2.53
N GLU A 193 5.21 19.06 2.11
CA GLU A 193 5.85 18.11 3.02
C GLU A 193 7.08 18.68 3.74
N SER A 194 7.85 19.54 3.06
CA SER A 194 9.02 20.20 3.67
C SER A 194 8.62 21.21 4.74
N VAL A 195 7.53 21.95 4.52
CA VAL A 195 6.99 22.87 5.54
C VAL A 195 6.56 22.09 6.78
N PHE A 196 5.78 21.02 6.62
CA PHE A 196 5.45 20.14 7.73
C PHE A 196 6.70 19.61 8.43
N THR A 197 7.67 19.09 7.69
CA THR A 197 8.89 18.50 8.25
C THR A 197 9.68 19.54 9.06
N SER A 198 9.79 20.76 8.54
CA SER A 198 10.46 21.88 9.23
C SER A 198 9.78 22.26 10.53
N ILE A 199 8.46 22.40 10.51
CA ILE A 199 7.67 22.73 11.69
C ILE A 199 7.71 21.57 12.72
N ASN A 200 7.49 20.35 12.27
CA ASN A 200 7.46 19.18 13.15
C ASN A 200 8.81 18.87 13.80
N LYS A 201 9.92 19.27 13.17
CA LYS A 201 11.25 19.16 13.77
C LYS A 201 11.36 19.97 15.07
N GLN A 202 10.65 21.10 15.14
CA GLN A 202 10.62 22.01 16.29
C GLN A 202 9.53 21.57 17.30
N GLU A 203 8.31 21.34 16.82
CA GLU A 203 7.15 21.05 17.67
C GLU A 203 7.04 19.57 18.10
N LYS A 204 7.66 18.65 17.36
CA LYS A 204 7.72 17.18 17.65
C LYS A 204 6.34 16.54 17.91
N ALA A 205 5.31 17.05 17.25
CA ALA A 205 3.93 16.59 17.46
C ALA A 205 3.60 15.24 16.77
N PHE A 206 4.32 14.92 15.69
CA PHE A 206 4.11 13.68 14.94
C PHE A 206 5.39 12.88 14.81
N GLY A 207 5.32 11.54 14.87
CA GLY A 207 6.47 10.66 14.72
C GLY A 207 7.07 10.67 13.31
N ASN A 208 6.26 10.90 12.28
CA ASN A 208 6.69 11.01 10.87
C ASN A 208 5.62 11.68 10.01
N LEU A 209 6.00 12.02 8.76
CA LEU A 209 5.14 12.66 7.77
C LEU A 209 3.84 11.87 7.50
N ASN A 210 3.91 10.55 7.36
CA ASN A 210 2.75 9.72 7.03
C ASN A 210 1.69 9.69 8.13
N LYS A 211 2.05 10.07 9.36
CA LYS A 211 1.07 10.23 10.45
C LYS A 211 0.32 11.54 10.37
N TRP A 212 0.93 12.56 9.79
CA TRP A 212 0.28 13.85 9.53
C TRP A 212 -0.52 13.82 8.23
N SER A 213 0.06 13.36 7.13
CA SER A 213 -0.61 13.22 5.84
C SER A 213 -0.35 11.85 5.23
N PRO A 214 -1.34 10.93 5.28
CA PRO A 214 -1.24 9.62 4.65
C PRO A 214 -1.61 9.65 3.15
N ALA A 215 -1.59 10.82 2.51
CA ALA A 215 -1.94 10.96 1.11
C ALA A 215 -0.83 10.40 0.22
N ASP A 216 -1.21 9.55 -0.73
CA ASP A 216 -0.31 8.99 -1.75
C ASP A 216 -0.22 9.92 -2.97
N ILE A 217 -1.33 10.61 -3.29
CA ILE A 217 -1.41 11.64 -4.33
C ILE A 217 -2.20 12.85 -3.85
N TYR A 218 -1.99 13.98 -4.50
CA TYR A 218 -2.75 15.20 -4.26
C TYR A 218 -3.47 15.67 -5.53
N MET A 219 -4.73 16.08 -5.37
CA MET A 219 -5.50 16.82 -6.36
C MET A 219 -5.50 18.29 -5.96
N ILE A 220 -5.04 19.18 -6.84
CA ILE A 220 -4.88 20.61 -6.55
C ILE A 220 -5.57 21.43 -7.62
N SER A 221 -6.48 22.32 -7.22
CA SER A 221 -7.18 23.27 -8.12
C SER A 221 -6.78 24.72 -7.88
N SER A 222 -6.03 25.01 -6.81
CA SER A 222 -5.67 26.37 -6.42
C SER A 222 -4.19 26.47 -6.01
N SER A 223 -3.41 27.21 -6.80
CA SER A 223 -2.03 27.53 -6.47
C SER A 223 -1.91 28.51 -5.30
N SER A 224 -2.91 29.38 -5.11
CA SER A 224 -2.95 30.28 -3.96
C SER A 224 -3.17 29.50 -2.65
N ALA A 225 -4.00 28.47 -2.65
CA ALA A 225 -4.18 27.60 -1.48
C ALA A 225 -2.86 26.90 -1.12
N VAL A 226 -2.10 26.40 -2.11
CA VAL A 226 -0.78 25.80 -1.87
C VAL A 226 0.18 26.84 -1.27
N ARG A 227 0.19 28.06 -1.78
CA ARG A 227 1.03 29.14 -1.25
C ARG A 227 0.68 29.42 0.21
N ASN A 228 -0.60 29.63 0.53
CA ASN A 228 -1.05 29.88 1.90
C ASN A 228 -0.63 28.77 2.86
N ILE A 229 -0.69 27.50 2.43
CA ILE A 229 -0.22 26.35 3.21
C ILE A 229 1.29 26.42 3.42
N THR A 230 2.05 26.74 2.38
CA THR A 230 3.53 26.70 2.43
C THR A 230 4.16 27.90 3.12
N GLU A 231 3.42 28.97 3.36
CA GLU A 231 3.84 30.14 4.12
C GLU A 231 3.71 29.96 5.64
N GLU A 232 3.01 28.92 6.10
CA GLU A 232 2.80 28.66 7.52
C GLU A 232 4.08 28.29 8.27
N ARG A 233 4.12 28.64 9.57
CA ARG A 233 5.30 28.44 10.43
C ARG A 233 4.98 27.68 11.70
N THR A 234 3.70 27.38 11.96
CA THR A 234 3.24 26.59 13.11
C THR A 234 2.39 25.42 12.62
N LEU A 235 2.38 24.32 13.35
CA LEU A 235 1.56 23.16 13.01
C LEU A 235 0.06 23.48 13.04
N LYS A 236 -0.33 24.33 13.99
CA LYS A 236 -1.72 24.79 14.07
C LYS A 236 -2.13 25.54 12.81
N GLY A 237 -1.37 26.56 12.40
CA GLY A 237 -1.63 27.32 11.18
C GLY A 237 -1.62 26.46 9.94
N LEU A 238 -0.62 25.56 9.80
CA LEU A 238 -0.53 24.60 8.70
C LEU A 238 -1.78 23.73 8.60
N ASN A 239 -2.27 23.18 9.72
CA ASN A 239 -3.48 22.37 9.76
C ASN A 239 -4.73 23.20 9.42
N GLU A 240 -4.86 24.41 9.94
CA GLU A 240 -5.97 25.31 9.63
C GLU A 240 -6.04 25.61 8.12
N LYS A 241 -4.91 25.94 7.49
CA LYS A 241 -4.85 26.19 6.04
C LYS A 241 -5.12 24.95 5.21
N MET A 242 -4.60 23.80 5.61
CA MET A 242 -4.94 22.53 4.99
C MET A 242 -6.44 22.23 5.07
N PHE A 243 -7.08 22.40 6.22
CA PHE A 243 -8.51 22.20 6.38
C PHE A 243 -9.35 23.17 5.56
N GLU A 244 -8.98 24.45 5.52
CA GLU A 244 -9.64 25.43 4.64
C GLU A 244 -9.58 25.03 3.18
N ALA A 245 -8.41 24.62 2.68
CA ALA A 245 -8.21 24.18 1.32
C ALA A 245 -9.00 22.89 1.01
N ILE A 246 -9.05 21.93 1.94
CA ILE A 246 -9.83 20.70 1.81
C ILE A 246 -11.34 21.02 1.76
N LYS A 247 -11.85 21.89 2.64
CA LYS A 247 -13.26 22.31 2.66
C LYS A 247 -13.69 22.92 1.32
N LYS A 248 -12.82 23.72 0.73
CA LYS A 248 -13.07 24.37 -0.56
C LYS A 248 -12.79 23.47 -1.76
N ASN A 249 -12.34 22.24 -1.55
CA ASN A 249 -11.85 21.31 -2.56
C ASN A 249 -10.69 21.88 -3.41
N GLU A 250 -9.85 22.72 -2.82
CA GLU A 250 -8.71 23.35 -3.48
C GLU A 250 -7.46 22.48 -3.42
N VAL A 251 -7.28 21.74 -2.31
CA VAL A 251 -6.21 20.75 -2.11
C VAL A 251 -6.84 19.52 -1.47
N ILE A 252 -6.74 18.39 -2.13
CA ILE A 252 -7.34 17.13 -1.66
C ILE A 252 -6.25 16.06 -1.65
N GLY A 253 -5.93 15.53 -0.47
CA GLY A 253 -5.08 14.35 -0.33
C GLY A 253 -5.89 13.08 -0.57
N VAL A 254 -5.37 12.18 -1.37
CA VAL A 254 -5.99 10.89 -1.71
C VAL A 254 -5.07 9.76 -1.28
N SER A 255 -5.54 8.90 -0.39
CA SER A 255 -4.83 7.66 -0.03
C SER A 255 -5.39 6.49 -0.83
N LEU A 256 -4.50 5.77 -1.49
CA LEU A 256 -4.83 4.72 -2.43
C LEU A 256 -4.84 3.35 -1.74
N LYS A 257 -5.82 2.55 -2.10
CA LYS A 257 -5.87 1.13 -1.71
C LYS A 257 -6.09 0.31 -2.97
N LYS A 258 -5.26 -0.73 -3.16
CA LYS A 258 -5.44 -1.66 -4.26
C LYS A 258 -6.84 -2.26 -4.19
N ASN A 259 -7.57 -2.15 -5.29
CA ASN A 259 -8.93 -2.66 -5.42
C ASN A 259 -8.95 -3.86 -6.37
N ASN A 260 -9.38 -5.01 -5.87
CA ASN A 260 -9.46 -6.23 -6.66
C ASN A 260 -10.85 -6.44 -7.31
N SER A 261 -11.83 -5.60 -6.99
CA SER A 261 -13.22 -5.76 -7.47
C SER A 261 -13.56 -4.94 -8.72
N GLY A 262 -12.62 -4.17 -9.27
CA GLY A 262 -12.88 -3.26 -10.39
C GLY A 262 -13.72 -2.02 -10.04
N HIS A 263 -14.19 -1.90 -8.80
CA HIS A 263 -14.98 -0.76 -8.32
C HIS A 263 -14.33 -0.13 -7.10
N ALA A 264 -13.82 1.09 -7.23
CA ALA A 264 -13.28 1.82 -6.10
C ALA A 264 -14.39 2.55 -5.33
N LYS A 265 -14.33 2.46 -3.99
CA LYS A 265 -15.17 3.27 -3.10
C LYS A 265 -14.32 4.38 -2.50
N ILE A 266 -14.83 5.62 -2.57
CA ILE A 266 -14.20 6.74 -1.89
C ILE A 266 -14.87 6.92 -0.53
N SER A 267 -14.06 6.99 0.52
CA SER A 267 -14.50 7.40 1.85
C SER A 267 -13.76 8.67 2.25
N LYS A 268 -14.49 9.68 2.67
CA LYS A 268 -13.91 10.90 3.23
C LYS A 268 -13.44 10.59 4.66
N LYS A 269 -12.17 10.89 4.93
CA LYS A 269 -11.54 10.74 6.25
C LYS A 269 -10.97 12.09 6.67
N ASN A 270 -10.93 12.34 7.97
CA ASN A 270 -10.39 13.57 8.54
C ASN A 270 -11.03 14.87 8.00
N PHE A 271 -12.25 14.78 7.49
CA PHE A 271 -13.04 15.95 7.19
C PHE A 271 -13.60 16.48 8.49
N PRO A 272 -13.55 17.81 8.72
CA PRO A 272 -14.27 18.39 9.82
C PRO A 272 -15.76 18.05 9.63
N THR A 273 -16.27 17.19 10.49
CA THR A 273 -17.70 16.99 10.60
C THR A 273 -18.23 18.07 11.49
N ASP A 274 -19.26 18.80 11.07
CA ASP A 274 -20.01 19.73 11.91
C ASP A 274 -20.81 19.01 13.00
N ARG A 275 -20.38 17.80 13.38
CA ARG A 275 -20.93 17.07 14.50
C ARG A 275 -20.59 17.83 15.78
N LYS A 276 -21.54 18.64 16.23
CA LYS A 276 -21.52 19.15 17.58
C LYS A 276 -21.65 17.94 18.50
N ILE A 277 -20.62 17.61 19.23
CA ILE A 277 -20.71 16.68 20.34
C ILE A 277 -21.49 17.43 21.42
N THR A 278 -22.80 17.24 21.47
CA THR A 278 -23.69 17.91 22.40
C THR A 278 -23.65 17.26 23.77
N SER A 279 -23.27 15.99 23.87
CA SER A 279 -22.97 15.30 25.12
C SER A 279 -22.04 14.12 24.85
N ALA A 280 -20.98 13.96 25.61
CA ALA A 280 -20.14 12.79 25.62
C ALA A 280 -20.29 12.11 26.98
N SER A 281 -20.84 10.91 27.03
CA SER A 281 -20.79 10.07 28.22
C SER A 281 -19.83 8.92 27.96
N PHE A 282 -18.87 8.75 28.85
CA PHE A 282 -17.98 7.59 28.83
C PHE A 282 -18.80 6.31 29.01
N ARG A 283 -18.62 5.34 28.12
CA ARG A 283 -19.35 4.07 28.12
C ARG A 283 -18.47 2.85 28.39
N GLY A 284 -17.19 3.06 28.50
CA GLY A 284 -16.25 2.01 28.82
C GLY A 284 -15.03 1.99 27.88
N VAL A 285 -14.14 1.05 28.15
CA VAL A 285 -12.97 0.73 27.33
C VAL A 285 -13.08 -0.73 26.92
N THR A 286 -12.87 -1.01 25.66
CA THR A 286 -12.72 -2.37 25.17
C THR A 286 -11.33 -2.56 24.57
N THR A 287 -10.78 -3.76 24.68
CA THR A 287 -9.48 -4.10 24.10
C THR A 287 -9.63 -5.29 23.15
N ASN A 288 -8.85 -5.28 22.10
CA ASN A 288 -8.68 -6.44 21.22
C ASN A 288 -7.27 -6.99 21.47
N ALA A 289 -7.19 -8.12 22.15
CA ALA A 289 -5.92 -8.74 22.52
C ALA A 289 -5.06 -9.13 21.31
N ASP A 290 -5.69 -9.51 20.18
CA ASP A 290 -4.96 -9.95 18.98
C ASP A 290 -4.31 -8.80 18.21
N ALA A 291 -4.86 -7.61 18.33
CA ALA A 291 -4.39 -6.43 17.59
C ALA A 291 -3.75 -5.37 18.48
N MET A 292 -3.70 -5.57 19.81
CA MET A 292 -3.26 -4.56 20.78
C MET A 292 -3.98 -3.22 20.63
N ASP A 293 -5.23 -3.26 20.16
CA ASP A 293 -6.07 -2.10 19.97
C ASP A 293 -6.95 -1.87 21.21
N GLY A 294 -7.09 -0.63 21.61
CA GLY A 294 -8.07 -0.21 22.60
C GLY A 294 -9.08 0.76 22.02
N TYR A 295 -10.25 0.83 22.63
CA TYR A 295 -11.32 1.73 22.23
C TYR A 295 -11.93 2.41 23.46
N ILE A 296 -12.10 3.73 23.40
CA ILE A 296 -12.94 4.48 24.32
C ILE A 296 -14.29 4.63 23.65
N LEU A 297 -15.33 4.15 24.32
CA LEU A 297 -16.70 4.17 23.82
C LEU A 297 -17.45 5.35 24.44
N TRP A 298 -18.23 6.04 23.63
CA TRP A 298 -19.05 7.15 24.09
C TRP A 298 -20.37 7.27 23.34
N GLY A 299 -21.19 8.22 23.76
CA GLY A 299 -22.47 8.47 23.11
C GLY A 299 -23.58 7.44 23.44
N PRO A 300 -24.79 7.67 22.95
CA PRO A 300 -25.89 6.72 23.10
C PRO A 300 -25.55 5.37 22.47
N ALA A 301 -25.80 4.30 23.22
CA ALA A 301 -25.58 2.91 22.76
C ALA A 301 -24.14 2.58 22.28
N SER A 302 -23.13 3.33 22.77
CA SER A 302 -21.71 3.11 22.41
C SER A 302 -21.44 3.19 20.89
N THR A 303 -22.19 4.02 20.18
CA THR A 303 -22.08 4.16 18.71
C THR A 303 -20.86 4.97 18.28
N GLU A 304 -20.31 5.77 19.16
CA GLU A 304 -19.09 6.56 18.93
C GLU A 304 -17.91 5.90 19.64
N LYS A 305 -16.77 5.87 18.98
CA LYS A 305 -15.55 5.30 19.57
C LYS A 305 -14.29 6.01 19.13
N ILE A 306 -13.36 6.17 20.04
CA ILE A 306 -11.98 6.56 19.78
C ILE A 306 -11.14 5.29 19.85
N GLN A 307 -10.43 4.99 18.77
CA GLN A 307 -9.51 3.87 18.71
C GLN A 307 -8.10 4.35 19.08
N PHE A 308 -7.42 3.62 19.94
CA PHE A 308 -5.98 3.77 20.17
C PHE A 308 -5.26 2.45 19.87
N ARG A 309 -4.07 2.55 19.31
CA ARG A 309 -3.27 1.41 18.86
C ARG A 309 -1.86 1.46 19.43
N SER A 310 -1.33 0.30 19.75
CA SER A 310 0.09 0.11 19.93
C SER A 310 0.73 -0.21 18.59
N PHE A 311 1.77 0.53 18.21
CA PHE A 311 2.59 0.27 17.02
C PHE A 311 3.97 -0.19 17.44
N GLY A 312 4.25 -1.47 17.22
CA GLY A 312 5.52 -2.09 17.55
C GLY A 312 5.36 -3.19 18.60
N GLY A 313 6.13 -4.25 18.47
CA GLY A 313 6.08 -5.43 19.36
C GLY A 313 6.54 -5.18 20.79
N GLU A 314 6.62 -3.93 21.18
CA GLU A 314 7.00 -3.51 22.52
C GLU A 314 6.04 -2.43 23.02
N THR A 315 5.70 -2.53 24.24
CA THR A 315 4.80 -1.83 25.14
C THR A 315 4.69 -0.29 25.08
N SER A 316 5.16 0.38 24.04
CA SER A 316 5.01 1.83 23.92
C SER A 316 3.75 2.18 23.12
N LEU A 317 2.75 2.71 23.78
CA LEU A 317 1.69 3.53 23.19
C LEU A 317 2.37 4.71 22.47
N THR A 318 2.71 4.54 21.22
CA THR A 318 3.14 5.66 20.40
C THR A 318 1.90 6.36 19.89
N GLY A 319 1.73 7.55 20.36
CA GLY A 319 0.62 8.46 20.24
C GLY A 319 -0.14 8.51 18.91
N TRP A 320 -1.22 9.06 19.00
CA TRP A 320 -2.36 9.45 18.18
C TRP A 320 -2.00 10.29 17.00
#